data_0cfe13b7009127c681f0652f15d27ec3
#
_entry.id   0cfe13b7009127c681f0652f15d27ec3
#
_cell.length_a   1.000
_cell.length_b   1.000
_cell.length_c   1.000
_cell.angle_alpha   90.00
_cell.angle_beta   90.00
_cell.angle_gamma   90.00
#
_symmetry.space_group_name_H-M   'P 1'
#
loop_
_entity.id
_entity.type
_entity.pdbx_description
1 polymer ?
#
loop_
_entity_poly.entity_id
_entity_poly.type
_entity_poly.pdbx_seq_one_letter_code
_entity_poly.pdbx_strand_id
1 'polypeptide(L)'
;MKHLFTSYYNDKGMYVIYNEETANADSVIEYVIVMLEQFINTLAEESDETIENVIDIVGKDFNDFVSSYYEGNYELLVSQAVDRGFANEEQELVGVRDENAIGIDLELSNYSDLFLLMSLAVLSCDYSDNAKDIMKYLESMN
;
A
#
# COMPACT_ATOMS: atom_id res chain seq x y z
N MET A 1 11.18 6.93 15.79
CA MET A 1 10.76 6.82 14.38
C MET A 1 9.92 8.01 13.97
N LYS A 2 10.18 8.52 12.78
CA LYS A 2 9.41 9.64 12.24
C LYS A 2 8.24 9.11 11.43
N HIS A 3 7.08 9.74 11.54
CA HIS A 3 5.94 9.45 10.68
C HIS A 3 6.27 9.90 9.25
N LEU A 4 5.96 9.04 8.28
CA LEU A 4 6.14 9.32 6.86
C LEU A 4 4.83 9.79 6.24
N PHE A 5 3.74 9.12 6.59
CA PHE A 5 2.40 9.44 6.11
C PHE A 5 1.34 8.89 7.06
N THR A 6 0.12 9.39 6.90
CA THR A 6 -1.07 8.78 7.48
C THR A 6 -2.13 8.63 6.39
N SER A 7 -2.63 7.41 6.22
CA SER A 7 -3.68 7.06 5.27
C SER A 7 -4.98 6.83 6.01
N TYR A 8 -6.07 7.39 5.52
CA TYR A 8 -7.40 7.34 6.17
C TYR A 8 -8.45 6.80 5.21
N TYR A 9 -9.36 6.03 5.76
CA TYR A 9 -10.58 5.61 5.09
C TYR A 9 -11.78 5.80 6.01
N ASN A 10 -12.81 6.47 5.51
CA ASN A 10 -14.07 6.67 6.23
C ASN A 10 -15.23 6.79 5.22
N ASP A 11 -16.42 7.15 5.70
CA ASP A 11 -17.63 7.31 4.87
C ASP A 11 -17.50 8.38 3.79
N LYS A 12 -16.51 9.26 3.89
CA LYS A 12 -16.23 10.32 2.89
C LYS A 12 -15.23 9.89 1.83
N GLY A 13 -14.60 8.72 1.98
CA GLY A 13 -13.63 8.18 1.05
C GLY A 13 -12.26 7.94 1.67
N MET A 14 -11.25 7.86 0.83
CA MET A 14 -9.87 7.64 1.23
C MET A 14 -9.01 8.86 0.92
N TYR A 15 -8.06 9.16 1.81
CA TYR A 15 -7.07 10.21 1.59
C TYR A 15 -5.78 9.93 2.36
N VAL A 16 -4.68 10.51 1.89
CA VAL A 16 -3.36 10.34 2.50
C VAL A 16 -2.78 11.70 2.82
N ILE A 17 -2.24 11.84 4.03
CA ILE A 17 -1.51 13.03 4.45
C ILE A 17 -0.04 12.66 4.63
N TYR A 18 0.84 13.35 3.91
CA TYR A 18 2.27 13.12 3.97
C TYR A 18 2.94 14.07 4.97
N ASN A 19 3.97 13.57 5.66
CA ASN A 19 4.83 14.42 6.46
C ASN A 19 5.83 15.13 5.53
N GLU A 20 5.69 16.43 5.37
CA GLU A 20 6.50 17.22 4.45
C GLU A 20 8.00 17.16 4.74
N GLU A 21 8.39 16.94 5.99
CA GLU A 21 9.81 16.85 6.39
C GLU A 21 10.46 15.53 5.97
N THR A 22 9.69 14.46 5.87
CA THR A 22 10.22 13.10 5.65
C THR A 22 9.83 12.50 4.32
N ALA A 23 8.71 12.91 3.73
CA ALA A 23 8.17 12.32 2.51
C ALA A 23 8.79 12.96 1.26
N ASN A 24 9.46 12.15 0.46
CA ASN A 24 9.95 12.49 -0.86
C ASN A 24 9.92 11.24 -1.73
N ALA A 25 10.24 11.36 -3.01
CA ALA A 25 10.16 10.23 -3.94
C ALA A 25 10.99 9.03 -3.47
N ASP A 26 12.23 9.27 -3.02
CA ASP A 26 13.09 8.18 -2.59
C ASP A 26 12.56 7.49 -1.33
N SER A 27 12.16 8.26 -0.33
CA SER A 27 11.71 7.71 0.95
C SER A 27 10.38 6.97 0.83
N VAL A 28 9.44 7.50 0.03
CA VAL A 28 8.12 6.89 -0.14
C VAL A 28 8.21 5.63 -0.99
N ILE A 29 8.94 5.64 -2.10
CA ILE A 29 9.07 4.47 -2.97
C ILE A 29 9.83 3.35 -2.26
N GLU A 30 10.88 3.67 -1.52
CA GLU A 30 11.57 2.68 -0.69
C GLU A 30 10.61 2.04 0.33
N TYR A 31 9.80 2.85 1.00
CA TYR A 31 8.78 2.36 1.92
C TYR A 31 7.83 1.38 1.25
N VAL A 32 7.31 1.74 0.07
CA VAL A 32 6.38 0.88 -0.69
C VAL A 32 7.03 -0.46 -1.02
N ILE A 33 8.25 -0.45 -1.54
CA ILE A 33 8.94 -1.69 -1.93
C ILE A 33 9.16 -2.60 -0.73
N VAL A 34 9.67 -2.05 0.37
CA VAL A 34 9.92 -2.84 1.58
C VAL A 34 8.62 -3.41 2.15
N MET A 35 7.57 -2.60 2.22
CA MET A 35 6.29 -3.06 2.77
C MET A 35 5.61 -4.09 1.87
N LEU A 36 5.71 -3.95 0.54
CA LEU A 36 5.19 -4.97 -0.38
C LEU A 36 5.94 -6.29 -0.23
N GLU A 37 7.26 -6.26 -0.10
CA GLU A 37 8.05 -7.47 0.14
C GLU A 37 7.63 -8.18 1.43
N GLN A 38 7.49 -7.42 2.52
CA GLN A 38 7.03 -7.97 3.80
C GLN A 38 5.63 -8.55 3.69
N PHE A 39 4.73 -7.85 3.03
CA PHE A 39 3.36 -8.30 2.83
C PHE A 39 3.30 -9.61 2.03
N ILE A 40 4.04 -9.69 0.94
CA ILE A 40 4.10 -10.88 0.08
C ILE A 40 4.69 -12.07 0.86
N ASN A 41 5.78 -11.87 1.58
CA ASN A 41 6.41 -12.92 2.36
C ASN A 41 5.49 -13.44 3.47
N THR A 42 4.81 -12.54 4.16
CA THR A 42 3.88 -12.91 5.23
C THR A 42 2.70 -13.70 4.67
N LEU A 43 2.11 -13.27 3.58
CA LEU A 43 1.02 -13.99 2.93
C LEU A 43 1.46 -15.37 2.44
N ALA A 44 2.65 -15.49 1.87
CA ALA A 44 3.17 -16.78 1.42
C ALA A 44 3.33 -17.76 2.58
N GLU A 45 3.86 -17.30 3.71
CA GLU A 45 4.00 -18.13 4.92
C GLU A 45 2.64 -18.55 5.50
N GLU A 46 1.71 -17.60 5.63
CA GLU A 46 0.39 -17.86 6.21
C GLU A 46 -0.50 -18.76 5.35
N SER A 47 -0.38 -18.64 4.04
CA SER A 47 -1.22 -19.39 3.09
C SER A 47 -0.59 -20.69 2.61
N ASP A 48 0.66 -20.95 2.97
CA ASP A 48 1.45 -22.10 2.47
C ASP A 48 1.56 -22.10 0.93
N GLU A 49 1.58 -20.90 0.33
CA GLU A 49 1.73 -20.71 -1.10
C GLU A 49 3.15 -20.32 -1.47
N THR A 50 3.49 -20.50 -2.73
CA THR A 50 4.78 -20.01 -3.25
C THR A 50 4.79 -18.49 -3.34
N ILE A 51 5.97 -17.91 -3.22
CA ILE A 51 6.14 -16.46 -3.39
C ILE A 51 5.69 -16.02 -4.78
N GLU A 52 5.98 -16.79 -5.83
CA GLU A 52 5.54 -16.49 -7.20
C GLU A 52 4.02 -16.37 -7.31
N ASN A 53 3.28 -17.32 -6.73
CA ASN A 53 1.83 -17.28 -6.74
C ASN A 53 1.27 -16.08 -5.98
N VAL A 54 1.87 -15.75 -4.83
CA VAL A 54 1.44 -14.59 -4.04
C VAL A 54 1.74 -13.28 -4.79
N ILE A 55 2.89 -13.17 -5.44
CA ILE A 55 3.21 -11.99 -6.26
C ILE A 55 2.19 -11.81 -7.39
N ASP A 56 1.77 -12.88 -8.05
CA ASP A 56 0.76 -12.81 -9.11
C ASP A 56 -0.58 -12.30 -8.58
N ILE A 57 -1.03 -12.79 -7.43
CA ILE A 57 -2.31 -12.40 -6.82
C ILE A 57 -2.24 -10.95 -6.31
N VAL A 58 -1.22 -10.63 -5.52
CA VAL A 58 -1.04 -9.29 -4.95
C VAL A 58 -0.80 -8.27 -6.05
N GLY A 59 -0.02 -8.64 -7.05
CA GLY A 59 0.29 -7.77 -8.18
C GLY A 59 -0.92 -7.38 -8.99
N LYS A 60 -1.84 -8.31 -9.19
CA LYS A 60 -3.10 -8.02 -9.88
C LYS A 60 -3.92 -6.98 -9.11
N ASP A 61 -4.11 -7.17 -7.83
CA ASP A 61 -4.87 -6.26 -6.99
C ASP A 61 -4.19 -4.89 -6.90
N PHE A 62 -2.89 -4.87 -6.68
CA PHE A 62 -2.10 -3.64 -6.64
C PHE A 62 -2.23 -2.85 -7.94
N ASN A 63 -2.07 -3.52 -9.08
CA ASN A 63 -2.14 -2.86 -10.39
C ASN A 63 -3.56 -2.37 -10.72
N ASP A 64 -4.59 -3.06 -10.26
CA ASP A 64 -5.97 -2.60 -10.40
C ASP A 64 -6.20 -1.29 -9.61
N PHE A 65 -5.67 -1.22 -8.38
CA PHE A 65 -5.74 0.00 -7.57
C PHE A 65 -4.93 1.15 -8.21
N VAL A 66 -3.74 0.86 -8.72
CA VAL A 66 -2.92 1.84 -9.42
C VAL A 66 -3.65 2.41 -10.63
N SER A 67 -4.26 1.56 -11.44
CA SER A 67 -5.02 1.98 -12.63
C SER A 67 -6.20 2.86 -12.25
N SER A 68 -6.98 2.48 -11.26
CA SER A 68 -8.12 3.26 -10.79
C SER A 68 -7.70 4.64 -10.29
N TYR A 69 -6.58 4.70 -9.58
CA TYR A 69 -6.05 5.96 -9.06
C TYR A 69 -5.56 6.88 -10.18
N TYR A 70 -4.81 6.34 -11.16
CA TYR A 70 -4.32 7.14 -12.29
C TYR A 70 -5.46 7.69 -13.16
N GLU A 71 -6.59 6.99 -13.23
CA GLU A 71 -7.78 7.48 -13.92
C GLU A 71 -8.48 8.62 -13.16
N GLY A 72 -7.98 8.96 -11.98
CA GLY A 72 -8.56 10.01 -11.13
C GLY A 72 -9.89 9.62 -10.51
N ASN A 73 -10.18 8.32 -10.47
CA ASN A 73 -11.47 7.82 -10.01
C ASN A 73 -11.37 7.19 -8.62
N TYR A 74 -11.34 8.05 -7.59
CA TYR A 74 -11.35 7.61 -6.20
C TYR A 74 -12.58 6.81 -5.84
N GLU A 75 -13.74 7.15 -6.40
CA GLU A 75 -14.99 6.42 -6.14
C GLU A 75 -14.88 4.98 -6.63
N LEU A 76 -14.29 4.78 -7.82
CA LEU A 76 -14.04 3.44 -8.34
C LEU A 76 -13.07 2.67 -7.46
N LEU A 77 -12.00 3.31 -7.00
CA LEU A 77 -11.02 2.70 -6.11
C LEU A 77 -11.69 2.18 -4.83
N VAL A 78 -12.49 3.03 -4.19
CA VAL A 78 -13.21 2.67 -2.97
C VAL A 78 -14.26 1.59 -3.25
N SER A 79 -15.00 1.69 -4.35
CA SER A 79 -16.00 0.70 -4.76
C SER A 79 -15.38 -0.69 -4.96
N GLN A 80 -14.23 -0.77 -5.62
CA GLN A 80 -13.51 -2.04 -5.79
C GLN A 80 -13.11 -2.65 -4.45
N ALA A 81 -12.66 -1.82 -3.53
CA ALA A 81 -12.28 -2.29 -2.20
C ALA A 81 -13.50 -2.83 -1.43
N VAL A 82 -14.63 -2.13 -1.47
CA VAL A 82 -15.88 -2.56 -0.82
C VAL A 82 -16.37 -3.88 -1.42
N ASP A 83 -16.39 -4.01 -2.74
CA ASP A 83 -16.82 -5.23 -3.43
C ASP A 83 -15.96 -6.45 -3.08
N ARG A 84 -14.72 -6.22 -2.66
CA ARG A 84 -13.79 -7.28 -2.26
C ARG A 84 -13.82 -7.59 -0.76
N GLY A 85 -14.81 -7.06 -0.05
CA GLY A 85 -14.94 -7.29 1.38
C GLY A 85 -14.20 -6.31 2.28
N PHE A 86 -13.85 -5.15 1.75
CA PHE A 86 -13.28 -4.07 2.55
C PHE A 86 -14.33 -3.61 3.57
N ALA A 87 -13.97 -3.60 4.83
CA ALA A 87 -14.93 -3.27 5.88
C ALA A 87 -15.42 -1.82 5.77
N ASN A 88 -16.72 -1.60 6.05
CA ASN A 88 -17.30 -0.25 6.12
C ASN A 88 -16.85 0.51 7.38
N GLU A 89 -15.85 0.02 8.06
CA GLU A 89 -15.29 0.63 9.26
C GLU A 89 -14.21 1.62 8.90
N GLU A 90 -14.07 2.66 9.71
CA GLU A 90 -12.97 3.60 9.57
C GLU A 90 -11.64 2.89 9.71
N GLN A 91 -10.70 3.21 8.83
CA GLN A 91 -9.36 2.64 8.86
C GLN A 91 -8.32 3.74 8.85
N GLU A 92 -7.20 3.49 9.51
CA GLU A 92 -6.08 4.41 9.59
C GLU A 92 -4.77 3.62 9.55
N LEU A 93 -3.84 4.08 8.73
CA LEU A 93 -2.53 3.48 8.60
C LEU A 93 -1.47 4.56 8.72
N VAL A 94 -0.65 4.47 9.76
CA VAL A 94 0.45 5.40 9.99
C VAL A 94 1.76 4.71 9.63
N GLY A 95 2.37 5.14 8.54
CA GLY A 95 3.67 4.64 8.09
C GLY A 95 4.80 5.38 8.77
N VAL A 96 5.79 4.65 9.24
CA VAL A 96 6.96 5.19 9.95
C VAL A 96 8.25 4.71 9.33
N ARG A 97 9.27 5.55 9.39
CA ARG A 97 10.63 5.16 9.00
C ARG A 97 11.67 5.91 9.84
N ASP A 98 12.83 5.29 9.95
CA ASP A 98 14.07 5.94 10.38
C ASP A 98 15.22 5.41 9.50
N GLU A 99 16.45 5.66 9.87
CA GLU A 99 17.61 5.24 9.07
C GLU A 99 17.72 3.72 8.89
N ASN A 100 17.16 2.95 9.84
CA ASN A 100 17.38 1.51 9.92
C ASN A 100 16.07 0.68 9.89
N ALA A 101 14.93 1.32 9.94
CA ALA A 101 13.65 0.60 10.05
C ALA A 101 12.53 1.30 9.27
N ILE A 102 11.70 0.48 8.67
CA ILE A 102 10.48 0.89 7.97
C ILE A 102 9.35 0.01 8.51
N GLY A 103 8.21 0.60 8.80
CA GLY A 103 7.10 -0.16 9.34
C GLY A 103 5.84 0.65 9.53
N ILE A 104 5.01 0.18 10.47
CA ILE A 104 3.71 0.75 10.78
C ILE A 104 3.67 1.06 12.27
N ASP A 105 3.17 2.24 12.62
CA ASP A 105 2.87 2.58 14.01
C ASP A 105 1.60 1.87 14.43
N LEU A 106 1.72 0.73 15.08
CA LEU A 106 0.60 -0.14 15.44
C LEU A 106 -0.31 0.47 16.51
N GLU A 107 0.20 1.37 17.33
CA GLU A 107 -0.63 2.07 18.34
C GLU A 107 -1.60 3.05 17.70
N LEU A 108 -1.21 3.66 16.59
CA LEU A 108 -2.00 4.66 15.88
C LEU A 108 -2.74 4.11 14.67
N SER A 109 -2.59 2.82 14.38
CA SER A 109 -3.13 2.22 13.16
C SER A 109 -4.23 1.21 13.47
N ASN A 110 -5.25 1.19 12.62
CA ASN A 110 -6.32 0.19 12.61
C ASN A 110 -6.67 -0.07 11.16
N TYR A 111 -6.17 -1.16 10.59
CA TYR A 111 -6.21 -1.40 9.15
C TYR A 111 -6.40 -2.88 8.81
N SER A 112 -6.99 -3.12 7.64
CA SER A 112 -7.03 -4.44 6.99
C SER A 112 -5.88 -4.59 6.00
N ASP A 113 -5.59 -5.82 5.62
CA ASP A 113 -4.57 -6.11 4.61
C ASP A 113 -4.90 -5.43 3.27
N LEU A 114 -6.16 -5.40 2.89
CA LEU A 114 -6.58 -4.76 1.65
C LEU A 114 -6.36 -3.24 1.70
N PHE A 115 -6.62 -2.61 2.85
CA PHE A 115 -6.36 -1.18 3.04
C PHE A 115 -4.87 -0.87 2.97
N LEU A 116 -4.03 -1.73 3.55
CA LEU A 116 -2.58 -1.60 3.41
C LEU A 116 -2.17 -1.61 1.94
N LEU A 117 -2.64 -2.58 1.18
CA LEU A 117 -2.30 -2.71 -0.24
C LEU A 117 -2.79 -1.50 -1.04
N MET A 118 -4.01 -1.05 -0.80
CA MET A 118 -4.58 0.13 -1.44
C MET A 118 -3.78 1.39 -1.11
N SER A 119 -3.39 1.55 0.15
CA SER A 119 -2.56 2.68 0.58
C SER A 119 -1.20 2.67 -0.12
N LEU A 120 -0.55 1.51 -0.23
CA LEU A 120 0.73 1.39 -0.94
C LEU A 120 0.59 1.74 -2.42
N ALA A 121 -0.54 1.38 -3.05
CA ALA A 121 -0.81 1.75 -4.44
C ALA A 121 -0.93 3.27 -4.60
N VAL A 122 -1.66 3.94 -3.72
CA VAL A 122 -1.81 5.40 -3.75
C VAL A 122 -0.48 6.11 -3.52
N LEU A 123 0.31 5.67 -2.53
CA LEU A 123 1.64 6.22 -2.28
C LEU A 123 2.53 6.12 -3.53
N SER A 124 2.49 4.97 -4.19
CA SER A 124 3.26 4.74 -5.41
C SER A 124 2.87 5.70 -6.52
N CYS A 125 1.57 5.91 -6.71
CA CYS A 125 1.07 6.81 -7.74
C CYS A 125 1.41 8.28 -7.47
N ASP A 126 1.38 8.69 -6.20
CA ASP A 126 1.68 10.07 -5.82
C ASP A 126 3.14 10.44 -6.06
N TYR A 127 4.05 9.47 -6.00
CA TYR A 127 5.50 9.71 -6.08
C TYR A 127 6.19 9.04 -7.27
N SER A 128 5.43 8.39 -8.16
CA SER A 128 5.99 7.74 -9.35
C SER A 128 5.00 7.79 -10.51
N ASP A 129 5.50 8.02 -11.71
CA ASP A 129 4.70 7.95 -12.93
C ASP A 129 4.53 6.52 -13.43
N ASN A 130 5.28 5.58 -12.88
CA ASN A 130 5.33 4.18 -13.32
C ASN A 130 5.10 3.21 -12.17
N ALA A 131 4.04 3.43 -11.39
CA ALA A 131 3.74 2.62 -10.21
C ALA A 131 3.60 1.12 -10.52
N LYS A 132 3.10 0.75 -11.70
CA LYS A 132 2.99 -0.66 -12.12
C LYS A 132 4.34 -1.36 -12.25
N ASP A 133 5.42 -0.63 -12.50
CA ASP A 133 6.76 -1.19 -12.64
C ASP A 133 7.31 -1.68 -11.29
N ILE A 134 6.75 -1.24 -10.18
CA ILE A 134 7.13 -1.71 -8.84
C ILE A 134 6.92 -3.21 -8.72
N MET A 135 5.77 -3.73 -9.20
CA MET A 135 5.51 -5.16 -9.16
C MET A 135 6.44 -5.96 -10.07
N LYS A 136 6.78 -5.42 -11.24
CA LYS A 136 7.77 -6.03 -12.13
C LYS A 136 9.14 -6.11 -11.47
N TYR A 137 9.53 -5.07 -10.74
CA TYR A 137 10.77 -5.04 -9.98
C TYR A 137 10.79 -6.16 -8.93
N LEU A 138 9.71 -6.32 -8.17
CA LEU A 138 9.59 -7.37 -7.16
C LEU A 138 9.64 -8.78 -7.78
N GLU A 139 8.99 -8.99 -8.92
CA GLU A 139 9.06 -10.25 -9.68
C GLU A 139 10.50 -10.57 -10.08
N SER A 140 11.26 -9.58 -10.51
CA SER A 140 12.64 -9.77 -10.94
C SER A 140 13.60 -10.14 -9.81
N MET A 141 13.24 -9.85 -8.56
CA MET A 141 14.04 -10.19 -7.37
C MET A 141 13.84 -11.64 -6.92
N ASN A 142 12.83 -12.30 -7.43
CA ASN A 142 12.54 -13.70 -7.12
C ASN A 142 12.72 -14.56 -8.41
#